data_4ff061f9528b39efea0257ffc19b7ca4
#
_entry.id   4ff061f9528b39efea0257ffc19b7ca4
#
_cell.length_a   1.000
_cell.length_b   1.000
_cell.length_c   1.000
_cell.angle_alpha   90.00
_cell.angle_beta   90.00
_cell.angle_gamma   90.00
#
_symmetry.space_group_name_H-M   'P 1'
#
loop_
_entity.id
_entity.type
_entity.pdbx_description
1 polymer ?
#
loop_
_entity_poly.entity_id
_entity_poly.type
_entity_poly.pdbx_seq_one_letter_code
_entity_poly.pdbx_strand_id
1 'polypeptide(L)'
;MDQAEDARRRGLPVFTQGSCQPLSLSFYLDRAYSLKTYSLWPDTEDHDELRNVFSDPGFRDEFREALTIFDSAHLFTGRWEWVSIAVAGLKKNADLEGRNIAEIASERGVDPLELFFDLALEEDFRTKYTFFMLNTEEEGVAEIIANDGTLISLSDAGAHNSMLCDAGYAMHLFGHWTRELGLFDLATAIRKVTHDPAEVYGIINRGQLTPGAWADMILFDPDVISITKMTQHFDLPANGERLLRQAPGLRGTWINGTRVFDGQNYLEVRAPGHILKEFSGVCPKLGMGKRQQQ
;
A
#
# COMPACT_ATOMS: atom_id res chain seq x y z
N MET A 1 -6.87 -3.90 19.37
CA MET A 1 -5.54 -3.85 20.04
C MET A 1 -5.62 -4.40 21.47
N ASP A 2 -6.50 -3.91 22.32
CA ASP A 2 -6.60 -4.27 23.74
C ASP A 2 -6.74 -5.77 24.03
N GLN A 3 -7.56 -6.48 23.23
CA GLN A 3 -7.75 -7.92 23.39
C GLN A 3 -6.48 -8.74 23.11
N ALA A 4 -5.73 -8.35 22.05
CA ALA A 4 -4.47 -9.03 21.71
C ALA A 4 -3.38 -8.74 22.77
N GLU A 5 -3.34 -7.52 23.28
CA GLU A 5 -2.42 -7.14 24.34
C GLU A 5 -2.75 -7.86 25.67
N ASP A 6 -4.04 -7.95 26.03
CA ASP A 6 -4.47 -8.72 27.18
C ASP A 6 -4.10 -10.21 27.06
N ALA A 7 -4.30 -10.79 25.87
CA ALA A 7 -3.88 -12.16 25.60
C ALA A 7 -2.36 -12.34 25.79
N ARG A 8 -1.53 -11.42 25.30
CA ARG A 8 -0.07 -11.47 25.50
C ARG A 8 0.32 -11.30 26.97
N ARG A 9 -0.35 -10.41 27.73
CA ARG A 9 -0.14 -10.28 29.18
C ARG A 9 -0.43 -11.59 29.93
N ARG A 10 -1.37 -12.37 29.44
CA ARG A 10 -1.71 -13.71 29.96
C ARG A 10 -0.76 -14.80 29.47
N GLY A 11 0.25 -14.47 28.67
CA GLY A 11 1.24 -15.41 28.12
C GLY A 11 0.78 -16.15 26.87
N LEU A 12 -0.28 -15.69 26.21
CA LEU A 12 -0.75 -16.26 24.93
C LEU A 12 -0.06 -15.54 23.75
N PRO A 13 0.50 -16.27 22.77
CA PRO A 13 1.21 -15.69 21.64
C PRO A 13 0.24 -15.17 20.57
N VAL A 14 -0.48 -14.10 20.88
CA VAL A 14 -1.42 -13.45 19.97
C VAL A 14 -0.79 -12.16 19.45
N PHE A 15 -0.55 -12.08 18.16
CA PHE A 15 0.04 -10.94 17.47
C PHE A 15 -0.92 -10.39 16.43
N THR A 16 -0.84 -9.10 16.20
CA THR A 16 -1.57 -8.41 15.14
C THR A 16 -0.65 -8.11 13.97
N GLN A 17 -1.20 -7.85 12.80
CA GLN A 17 -0.49 -7.36 11.64
C GLN A 17 -1.09 -6.03 11.22
N GLY A 18 -0.24 -5.07 10.84
CA GLY A 18 -0.66 -3.77 10.36
C GLY A 18 0.20 -3.28 9.22
N SER A 19 -0.43 -2.68 8.21
CA SER A 19 0.31 -1.96 7.18
C SER A 19 0.67 -0.57 7.69
N CYS A 20 1.91 -0.17 7.48
CA CYS A 20 2.36 1.19 7.77
C CYS A 20 2.17 2.14 6.58
N GLN A 21 1.65 1.66 5.47
CA GLN A 21 1.47 2.39 4.22
C GLN A 21 -0.01 2.47 3.89
N PRO A 22 -0.50 3.59 3.37
CA PRO A 22 -1.86 3.66 2.83
C PRO A 22 -2.07 2.61 1.75
N LEU A 23 -3.19 1.89 1.82
CA LEU A 23 -3.61 0.97 0.76
C LEU A 23 -4.27 1.77 -0.34
N SER A 24 -3.78 1.62 -1.56
CA SER A 24 -4.25 2.38 -2.72
C SER A 24 -4.78 1.48 -3.82
N LEU A 25 -5.77 1.96 -4.55
CA LEU A 25 -6.36 1.28 -5.70
C LEU A 25 -6.36 2.22 -6.89
N SER A 26 -5.81 1.78 -8.02
CA SER A 26 -5.88 2.50 -9.28
C SER A 26 -6.92 1.88 -10.21
N PHE A 27 -7.72 2.71 -10.87
CA PHE A 27 -8.81 2.27 -11.74
C PHE A 27 -9.10 3.27 -12.86
N TYR A 28 -9.78 2.79 -13.88
CA TYR A 28 -10.45 3.59 -14.88
C TYR A 28 -11.95 3.61 -14.59
N LEU A 29 -12.67 4.67 -14.97
CA LEU A 29 -14.07 4.81 -14.57
C LEU A 29 -14.99 3.78 -15.25
N ASP A 30 -14.65 3.31 -16.44
CA ASP A 30 -15.37 2.25 -17.17
C ASP A 30 -15.31 0.87 -16.47
N ARG A 31 -14.36 0.67 -15.53
CA ARG A 31 -14.15 -0.56 -14.76
C ARG A 31 -13.78 -0.28 -13.31
N ALA A 32 -14.51 0.65 -12.70
CA ALA A 32 -14.27 1.11 -11.33
C ALA A 32 -14.82 0.13 -10.29
N TYR A 33 -14.10 -0.95 -10.03
CA TYR A 33 -14.46 -2.00 -9.08
C TYR A 33 -14.87 -1.45 -7.70
N SER A 34 -14.14 -0.45 -7.20
CA SER A 34 -14.39 0.16 -5.91
C SER A 34 -15.75 0.88 -5.80
N LEU A 35 -16.28 1.35 -6.93
CA LEU A 35 -17.56 2.05 -6.99
C LEU A 35 -18.74 1.10 -7.24
N LYS A 36 -18.49 -0.13 -7.71
CA LYS A 36 -19.53 -1.17 -7.85
C LYS A 36 -20.12 -1.64 -6.52
N THR A 37 -19.60 -1.19 -5.39
CA THR A 37 -20.25 -1.38 -4.07
C THR A 37 -21.51 -0.54 -3.90
N TYR A 38 -21.70 0.49 -4.71
CA TYR A 38 -22.93 1.27 -4.75
C TYR A 38 -23.94 0.61 -5.71
N SER A 39 -25.14 0.29 -5.22
CA SER A 39 -26.17 -0.40 -6.01
C SER A 39 -26.67 0.38 -7.23
N LEU A 40 -26.51 1.70 -7.23
CA LEU A 40 -26.83 2.56 -8.37
C LEU A 40 -25.73 2.62 -9.43
N TRP A 41 -24.51 2.08 -9.14
CA TRP A 41 -23.42 2.08 -10.10
C TRP A 41 -23.75 1.18 -11.29
N PRO A 42 -23.55 1.65 -12.56
CA PRO A 42 -23.91 0.87 -13.72
C PRO A 42 -23.11 -0.45 -13.81
N ASP A 43 -23.79 -1.54 -14.12
CA ASP A 43 -23.18 -2.86 -14.34
C ASP A 43 -22.96 -3.10 -15.84
N THR A 44 -22.22 -2.20 -16.46
CA THR A 44 -21.81 -2.28 -17.87
C THR A 44 -20.38 -1.77 -18.02
N GLU A 45 -19.71 -2.18 -19.09
CA GLU A 45 -18.42 -1.64 -19.54
C GLU A 45 -18.56 -1.02 -20.94
N ASP A 46 -19.78 -0.91 -21.45
CA ASP A 46 -20.06 -0.24 -22.72
C ASP A 46 -19.91 1.28 -22.58
N HIS A 47 -19.00 1.87 -23.35
CA HIS A 47 -18.66 3.28 -23.23
C HIS A 47 -19.83 4.22 -23.63
N ASP A 48 -20.70 3.82 -24.55
CA ASP A 48 -21.84 4.66 -24.93
C ASP A 48 -22.91 4.67 -23.83
N GLU A 49 -23.17 3.51 -23.21
CA GLU A 49 -24.05 3.41 -22.03
C GLU A 49 -23.49 4.21 -20.87
N LEU A 50 -22.22 4.00 -20.50
CA LEU A 50 -21.56 4.72 -19.41
C LEU A 50 -21.55 6.24 -19.64
N ARG A 51 -21.31 6.67 -20.87
CA ARG A 51 -21.35 8.09 -21.24
C ARG A 51 -22.72 8.70 -20.99
N ASN A 52 -23.79 7.99 -21.34
CA ASN A 52 -25.16 8.44 -21.09
C ASN A 52 -25.43 8.54 -19.58
N VAL A 53 -25.08 7.50 -18.81
CA VAL A 53 -25.31 7.48 -17.35
C VAL A 53 -24.49 8.58 -16.65
N PHE A 54 -23.20 8.70 -16.92
CA PHE A 54 -22.35 9.67 -16.23
C PHE A 54 -22.54 11.12 -16.71
N SER A 55 -23.23 11.34 -17.84
CA SER A 55 -23.63 12.67 -18.28
C SER A 55 -25.00 13.07 -17.74
N ASP A 56 -25.78 12.15 -17.17
CA ASP A 56 -27.10 12.44 -16.62
C ASP A 56 -27.00 13.17 -15.28
N PRO A 57 -27.52 14.39 -15.17
CA PRO A 57 -27.53 15.12 -13.90
C PRO A 57 -28.28 14.38 -12.78
N GLY A 58 -29.35 13.63 -13.13
CA GLY A 58 -30.11 12.85 -12.16
C GLY A 58 -29.25 11.77 -11.50
N PHE A 59 -28.48 11.01 -12.30
CA PHE A 59 -27.54 10.03 -11.77
C PHE A 59 -26.49 10.67 -10.85
N ARG A 60 -25.92 11.81 -11.26
CA ARG A 60 -24.92 12.52 -10.47
C ARG A 60 -25.47 13.00 -9.13
N ASP A 61 -26.69 13.48 -9.11
CA ASP A 61 -27.36 13.91 -7.88
C ASP A 61 -27.65 12.73 -6.95
N GLU A 62 -28.17 11.62 -7.48
CA GLU A 62 -28.39 10.39 -6.72
C GLU A 62 -27.07 9.81 -6.16
N PHE A 63 -26.00 9.84 -6.95
CA PHE A 63 -24.69 9.36 -6.49
C PHE A 63 -24.09 10.29 -5.42
N ARG A 64 -24.25 11.60 -5.56
CA ARG A 64 -23.83 12.58 -4.54
C ARG A 64 -24.59 12.34 -3.23
N GLU A 65 -25.89 12.06 -3.28
CA GLU A 65 -26.67 11.73 -2.11
C GLU A 65 -26.19 10.40 -1.48
N ALA A 66 -25.94 9.37 -2.29
CA ALA A 66 -25.45 8.08 -1.82
C ALA A 66 -24.08 8.20 -1.10
N LEU A 67 -23.21 9.10 -1.53
CA LEU A 67 -21.92 9.36 -0.86
C LEU A 67 -22.07 9.96 0.55
N THR A 68 -23.23 10.52 0.90
CA THR A 68 -23.47 11.05 2.25
C THR A 68 -23.87 9.96 3.26
N ILE A 69 -24.24 8.78 2.77
CA ILE A 69 -24.69 7.66 3.60
C ILE A 69 -23.48 6.81 3.99
N PHE A 70 -23.16 6.79 5.28
CA PHE A 70 -22.09 5.91 5.75
C PHE A 70 -22.55 4.44 5.72
N ASP A 71 -21.85 3.64 4.91
CA ASP A 71 -21.95 2.18 4.92
C ASP A 71 -20.53 1.59 4.88
N SER A 72 -20.21 0.72 5.83
CA SER A 72 -18.91 0.05 5.91
C SER A 72 -18.64 -0.90 4.74
N ALA A 73 -19.63 -1.22 3.93
CA ALA A 73 -19.48 -2.00 2.71
C ALA A 73 -18.93 -1.16 1.54
N HIS A 74 -19.07 0.17 1.61
CA HIS A 74 -18.56 1.04 0.55
C HIS A 74 -17.04 1.25 0.71
N LEU A 75 -16.31 0.94 -0.36
CA LEU A 75 -14.85 1.17 -0.39
C LEU A 75 -14.50 2.64 -0.58
N PHE A 76 -15.33 3.38 -1.32
CA PHE A 76 -15.19 4.82 -1.51
C PHE A 76 -16.26 5.56 -0.69
N THR A 77 -15.89 6.65 -0.04
CA THR A 77 -16.76 7.38 0.91
C THR A 77 -16.88 8.87 0.59
N GLY A 78 -16.64 9.27 -0.66
CA GLY A 78 -16.73 10.68 -1.06
C GLY A 78 -15.56 11.56 -0.60
N ARG A 79 -14.49 10.98 -0.07
CA ARG A 79 -13.26 11.70 0.32
C ARG A 79 -12.41 12.01 -0.91
N TRP A 80 -12.73 13.08 -1.61
CA TRP A 80 -12.11 13.49 -2.87
C TRP A 80 -10.64 13.92 -2.72
N GLU A 81 -10.21 14.31 -1.54
CA GLU A 81 -8.81 14.56 -1.20
C GLU A 81 -7.95 13.28 -1.28
N TRP A 82 -8.58 12.12 -1.25
CA TRP A 82 -7.92 10.81 -1.37
C TRP A 82 -7.99 10.21 -2.77
N VAL A 83 -8.64 10.91 -3.72
CA VAL A 83 -8.68 10.51 -5.13
C VAL A 83 -7.73 11.40 -5.92
N SER A 84 -6.73 10.82 -6.55
CA SER A 84 -5.77 11.53 -7.40
C SER A 84 -5.80 11.02 -8.84
N ILE A 85 -5.34 11.85 -9.75
CA ILE A 85 -5.15 11.47 -11.15
C ILE A 85 -3.78 10.78 -11.25
N ALA A 86 -3.78 9.46 -11.50
CA ALA A 86 -2.55 8.69 -11.70
C ALA A 86 -1.96 8.89 -13.09
N VAL A 87 -2.83 8.87 -14.11
CA VAL A 87 -2.46 9.07 -15.52
C VAL A 87 -3.57 9.86 -16.21
N ALA A 88 -3.21 10.92 -16.90
CA ALA A 88 -4.13 11.67 -17.74
C ALA A 88 -4.26 11.00 -19.12
N GLY A 89 -5.49 10.82 -19.60
CA GLY A 89 -5.77 10.25 -20.92
C GLY A 89 -5.44 11.19 -22.08
N LEU A 90 -5.42 12.51 -21.82
CA LEU A 90 -5.09 13.54 -22.81
C LEU A 90 -3.87 14.34 -22.39
N LYS A 91 -2.95 14.57 -23.31
CA LYS A 91 -1.71 15.33 -23.06
C LYS A 91 -1.95 16.73 -22.46
N LYS A 92 -3.07 17.38 -22.80
CA LYS A 92 -3.40 18.71 -22.27
C LYS A 92 -3.67 18.73 -20.76
N ASN A 93 -3.97 17.57 -20.17
CA ASN A 93 -4.26 17.38 -18.76
C ASN A 93 -3.09 16.71 -17.99
N ALA A 94 -1.93 16.56 -18.63
CA ALA A 94 -0.77 15.90 -18.01
C ALA A 94 -0.24 16.63 -16.77
N ASP A 95 -0.51 17.92 -16.63
CA ASP A 95 -0.20 18.71 -15.44
C ASP A 95 -1.08 18.39 -14.21
N LEU A 96 -2.17 17.66 -14.41
CA LEU A 96 -3.05 17.17 -13.34
C LEU A 96 -2.54 15.89 -12.69
N GLU A 97 -1.60 15.17 -13.30
CA GLU A 97 -1.08 13.91 -12.79
C GLU A 97 -0.43 14.07 -11.40
N GLY A 98 -0.85 13.21 -10.49
CA GLY A 98 -0.41 13.21 -9.09
C GLY A 98 -1.12 14.23 -8.19
N ARG A 99 -2.05 15.01 -8.72
CA ARG A 99 -2.89 15.95 -7.96
C ARG A 99 -4.21 15.31 -7.57
N ASN A 100 -4.77 15.68 -6.43
CA ASN A 100 -6.05 15.15 -6.01
C ASN A 100 -7.24 15.94 -6.58
N ILE A 101 -8.39 15.27 -6.66
CA ILE A 101 -9.61 15.81 -7.26
C ILE A 101 -10.13 17.04 -6.47
N ALA A 102 -10.04 17.00 -5.13
CA ALA A 102 -10.50 18.13 -4.31
C ALA A 102 -9.72 19.42 -4.56
N GLU A 103 -8.38 19.33 -4.68
CA GLU A 103 -7.53 20.47 -5.03
C GLU A 103 -7.88 21.07 -6.38
N ILE A 104 -7.96 20.21 -7.41
CA ILE A 104 -8.24 20.65 -8.78
C ILE A 104 -9.63 21.28 -8.88
N ALA A 105 -10.62 20.66 -8.21
CA ALA A 105 -11.99 21.17 -8.18
C ALA A 105 -12.06 22.54 -7.50
N SER A 106 -11.37 22.71 -6.37
CA SER A 106 -11.28 23.99 -5.66
C SER A 106 -10.67 25.09 -6.52
N GLU A 107 -9.57 24.82 -7.22
CA GLU A 107 -8.92 25.77 -8.13
C GLU A 107 -9.81 26.16 -9.31
N ARG A 108 -10.60 25.21 -9.82
CA ARG A 108 -11.51 25.45 -10.96
C ARG A 108 -12.87 26.02 -10.53
N GLY A 109 -13.16 26.08 -9.23
CA GLY A 109 -14.43 26.54 -8.71
C GLY A 109 -15.62 25.63 -9.07
N VAL A 110 -15.38 24.32 -9.17
CA VAL A 110 -16.37 23.30 -9.52
C VAL A 110 -16.54 22.26 -8.40
N ASP A 111 -17.65 21.54 -8.42
CA ASP A 111 -17.86 20.41 -7.50
C ASP A 111 -16.89 19.25 -7.81
N PRO A 112 -16.28 18.59 -6.82
CA PRO A 112 -15.34 17.49 -7.05
C PRO A 112 -15.94 16.29 -7.80
N LEU A 113 -17.20 15.94 -7.55
CA LEU A 113 -17.89 14.85 -8.23
C LEU A 113 -18.12 15.19 -9.71
N GLU A 114 -18.51 16.45 -10.00
CA GLU A 114 -18.65 16.91 -11.37
C GLU A 114 -17.32 16.81 -12.10
N LEU A 115 -16.25 17.33 -11.52
CA LEU A 115 -14.90 17.24 -12.09
C LEU A 115 -14.47 15.79 -12.37
N PHE A 116 -14.76 14.87 -11.46
CA PHE A 116 -14.40 13.47 -11.58
C PHE A 116 -15.06 12.81 -12.80
N PHE A 117 -16.37 13.00 -12.98
CA PHE A 117 -17.09 12.49 -14.14
C PHE A 117 -16.71 13.21 -15.43
N ASP A 118 -16.66 14.55 -15.39
CA ASP A 118 -16.36 15.35 -16.59
C ASP A 118 -14.99 15.04 -17.16
N LEU A 119 -13.99 14.87 -16.30
CA LEU A 119 -12.64 14.52 -16.73
C LEU A 119 -12.58 13.13 -17.38
N ALA A 120 -13.26 12.14 -16.80
CA ALA A 120 -13.34 10.80 -17.36
C ALA A 120 -14.06 10.79 -18.73
N LEU A 121 -15.14 11.55 -18.85
CA LEU A 121 -15.90 11.69 -20.11
C LEU A 121 -15.10 12.44 -21.18
N GLU A 122 -14.44 13.54 -20.81
CA GLU A 122 -13.56 14.31 -21.70
C GLU A 122 -12.44 13.45 -22.27
N GLU A 123 -11.88 12.57 -21.47
CA GLU A 123 -10.75 11.71 -21.82
C GLU A 123 -11.16 10.34 -22.34
N ASP A 124 -12.45 10.14 -22.64
CA ASP A 124 -12.98 8.87 -23.16
C ASP A 124 -12.59 7.68 -22.29
N PHE A 125 -12.81 7.80 -20.97
CA PHE A 125 -12.50 6.84 -19.91
C PHE A 125 -11.02 6.44 -19.81
N ARG A 126 -10.10 7.22 -20.41
CA ARG A 126 -8.66 6.96 -20.35
C ARG A 126 -7.95 7.62 -19.18
N THR A 127 -8.65 8.41 -18.38
CA THR A 127 -8.12 8.91 -17.10
C THR A 127 -7.99 7.75 -16.12
N LYS A 128 -6.79 7.51 -15.61
CA LYS A 128 -6.55 6.56 -14.52
C LYS A 128 -6.55 7.30 -13.19
N TYR A 129 -7.43 6.93 -12.31
CA TYR A 129 -7.49 7.45 -10.95
C TYR A 129 -6.76 6.51 -9.99
N THR A 130 -6.22 7.05 -8.91
CA THR A 130 -5.80 6.29 -7.73
C THR A 130 -6.55 6.83 -6.54
N PHE A 131 -7.14 5.95 -5.74
CA PHE A 131 -7.68 6.36 -4.48
C PHE A 131 -7.10 5.58 -3.31
N PHE A 132 -6.93 6.25 -2.17
CA PHE A 132 -6.44 5.67 -0.93
C PHE A 132 -7.61 5.22 -0.09
N MET A 133 -7.68 3.92 0.22
CA MET A 133 -8.84 3.28 0.86
C MET A 133 -8.69 3.12 2.35
N LEU A 134 -7.51 2.69 2.80
CA LEU A 134 -7.24 2.30 4.18
C LEU A 134 -5.90 2.89 4.63
N ASN A 135 -5.72 3.00 5.93
CA ASN A 135 -4.49 3.50 6.57
C ASN A 135 -4.12 4.94 6.13
N THR A 136 -5.11 5.77 5.93
CA THR A 136 -4.96 7.16 5.48
C THR A 136 -4.81 8.15 6.64
N GLU A 137 -5.20 7.77 7.87
CA GLU A 137 -5.09 8.62 9.06
C GLU A 137 -3.80 8.27 9.81
N GLU A 138 -2.77 9.11 9.65
CA GLU A 138 -1.43 8.86 10.19
C GLU A 138 -1.40 8.64 11.71
N GLU A 139 -2.19 9.40 12.48
CA GLU A 139 -2.25 9.22 13.94
C GLU A 139 -2.71 7.84 14.34
N GLY A 140 -3.79 7.34 13.71
CA GLY A 140 -4.30 6.00 13.96
C GLY A 140 -3.34 4.90 13.51
N VAL A 141 -2.67 5.08 12.38
CA VAL A 141 -1.65 4.16 11.89
C VAL A 141 -0.44 4.14 12.82
N ALA A 142 0.03 5.32 13.27
CA ALA A 142 1.14 5.44 14.22
C ALA A 142 0.87 4.65 15.51
N GLU A 143 -0.34 4.78 16.09
CA GLU A 143 -0.74 4.03 17.29
C GLU A 143 -0.69 2.51 17.07
N ILE A 144 -1.16 2.04 15.91
CA ILE A 144 -1.17 0.62 15.56
C ILE A 144 0.25 0.08 15.41
N ILE A 145 1.08 0.76 14.60
CA ILE A 145 2.42 0.26 14.27
C ILE A 145 3.45 0.46 15.39
N ALA A 146 3.21 1.39 16.32
CA ALA A 146 4.03 1.57 17.51
C ALA A 146 3.86 0.44 18.53
N ASN A 147 2.74 -0.29 18.51
CA ASN A 147 2.51 -1.38 19.45
C ASN A 147 3.52 -2.52 19.24
N ASP A 148 4.13 -2.99 20.34
CA ASP A 148 5.15 -4.05 20.33
C ASP A 148 4.62 -5.40 19.82
N GLY A 149 3.33 -5.65 19.94
CA GLY A 149 2.70 -6.89 19.45
C GLY A 149 2.13 -6.77 18.05
N THR A 150 2.42 -5.68 17.35
CA THR A 150 2.01 -5.49 15.94
C THR A 150 3.21 -5.66 15.02
N LEU A 151 3.14 -6.65 14.14
CA LEU A 151 4.08 -6.82 13.04
C LEU A 151 3.74 -5.86 11.91
N ILE A 152 4.76 -5.24 11.33
CA ILE A 152 4.61 -4.46 10.11
C ILE A 152 4.54 -5.44 8.94
N SER A 153 3.42 -5.45 8.26
CA SER A 153 3.20 -6.36 7.14
C SER A 153 2.08 -5.86 6.23
N LEU A 154 1.73 -6.68 5.27
CA LEU A 154 0.63 -6.52 4.35
C LEU A 154 0.83 -5.41 3.31
N SER A 155 0.84 -5.82 2.07
CA SER A 155 0.96 -4.92 0.93
C SER A 155 -0.01 -5.25 -0.19
N ASP A 156 -0.73 -6.37 -0.12
CA ASP A 156 -1.48 -6.98 -1.22
C ASP A 156 -0.71 -7.07 -2.55
N ALA A 157 0.61 -6.92 -2.49
CA ALA A 157 1.49 -6.95 -3.66
C ALA A 157 1.38 -8.30 -4.38
N GLY A 158 1.24 -8.22 -5.70
CA GLY A 158 1.02 -9.39 -6.56
C GLY A 158 -0.46 -9.70 -6.83
N ALA A 159 -1.38 -9.16 -6.03
CA ALA A 159 -2.80 -9.16 -6.37
C ALA A 159 -3.09 -8.00 -7.33
N HIS A 160 -3.95 -8.23 -8.34
CA HIS A 160 -4.45 -7.17 -9.23
C HIS A 160 -3.37 -6.19 -9.73
N ASN A 161 -2.32 -6.69 -10.39
CA ASN A 161 -1.13 -5.93 -10.78
C ASN A 161 -1.41 -4.62 -11.53
N SER A 162 -2.52 -4.51 -12.25
CA SER A 162 -2.93 -3.28 -12.95
C SER A 162 -3.58 -2.24 -12.02
N MET A 163 -3.94 -2.64 -10.79
CA MET A 163 -4.72 -1.83 -9.85
C MET A 163 -3.97 -1.54 -8.54
N LEU A 164 -3.13 -2.46 -8.07
CA LEU A 164 -2.46 -2.41 -6.77
C LEU A 164 -0.94 -2.49 -6.92
N CYS A 165 -0.22 -1.69 -6.15
CA CYS A 165 1.23 -1.78 -6.02
C CYS A 165 1.72 -1.21 -4.69
N ASP A 166 1.34 -1.81 -3.57
CA ASP A 166 1.72 -1.35 -2.24
C ASP A 166 2.90 -2.15 -1.63
N ALA A 167 3.74 -2.75 -2.49
CA ALA A 167 4.89 -3.58 -2.13
C ALA A 167 6.00 -2.85 -1.35
N GLY A 168 6.03 -1.52 -1.37
CA GLY A 168 7.11 -0.71 -0.81
C GLY A 168 7.04 -0.45 0.70
N TYR A 169 6.17 -1.10 1.46
CA TYR A 169 5.86 -0.76 2.84
C TYR A 169 7.07 -0.69 3.78
N ALA A 170 8.06 -1.59 3.62
CA ALA A 170 9.28 -1.55 4.44
C ALA A 170 10.12 -0.29 4.16
N MET A 171 10.22 0.14 2.90
CA MET A 171 10.93 1.36 2.52
C MET A 171 10.15 2.61 2.95
N HIS A 172 8.83 2.56 2.92
CA HIS A 172 7.95 3.59 3.49
C HIS A 172 8.15 3.72 5.01
N LEU A 173 8.28 2.60 5.73
CA LEU A 173 8.61 2.61 7.15
C LEU A 173 9.92 3.33 7.44
N PHE A 174 10.98 3.07 6.65
CA PHE A 174 12.28 3.69 6.85
C PHE A 174 12.31 5.16 6.43
N GLY A 175 11.67 5.50 5.31
CA GLY A 175 11.64 6.88 4.79
C GLY A 175 10.67 7.75 5.58
N HIS A 176 9.40 7.41 5.56
CA HIS A 176 8.33 8.24 6.10
C HIS A 176 8.25 8.17 7.64
N TRP A 177 8.00 6.99 8.19
CA TRP A 177 7.78 6.84 9.63
C TRP A 177 9.04 7.05 10.48
N THR A 178 10.21 6.71 9.94
CA THR A 178 11.48 6.81 10.69
C THR A 178 12.16 8.13 10.43
N ARG A 179 12.51 8.45 9.16
CA ARG A 179 13.29 9.65 8.84
C ARG A 179 12.45 10.92 8.89
N GLU A 180 11.25 10.94 8.32
CA GLU A 180 10.44 12.17 8.19
C GLU A 180 9.66 12.46 9.46
N LEU A 181 8.96 11.49 10.02
CA LEU A 181 8.11 11.66 11.20
C LEU A 181 8.83 11.35 12.53
N GLY A 182 9.94 10.60 12.52
CA GLY A 182 10.68 10.27 13.73
C GLY A 182 9.93 9.38 14.72
N LEU A 183 8.93 8.62 14.25
CA LEU A 183 8.15 7.70 15.10
C LEU A 183 9.02 6.59 15.69
N PHE A 184 10.00 6.12 14.94
CA PHE A 184 10.96 5.11 15.34
C PHE A 184 12.39 5.59 15.15
N ASP A 185 13.31 5.12 15.98
CA ASP A 185 14.70 5.06 15.56
C ASP A 185 14.91 3.98 14.48
N LEU A 186 15.99 4.12 13.71
CA LEU A 186 16.25 3.22 12.58
C LEU A 186 16.43 1.76 13.02
N ALA A 187 17.04 1.51 14.17
CA ALA A 187 17.26 0.15 14.68
C ALA A 187 15.93 -0.53 15.02
N THR A 188 15.01 0.20 15.65
CA THR A 188 13.65 -0.27 15.94
C THR A 188 12.87 -0.55 14.66
N ALA A 189 12.91 0.35 13.68
CA ALA A 189 12.24 0.16 12.41
C ALA A 189 12.74 -1.09 11.66
N ILE A 190 14.07 -1.28 11.60
CA ILE A 190 14.69 -2.48 10.99
C ILE A 190 14.23 -3.74 11.74
N ARG A 191 14.30 -3.75 13.07
CA ARG A 191 13.88 -4.88 13.89
C ARG A 191 12.44 -5.29 13.60
N LYS A 192 11.51 -4.32 13.50
CA LYS A 192 10.07 -4.55 13.25
C LYS A 192 9.78 -5.25 11.92
N VAL A 193 10.64 -5.16 10.92
CA VAL A 193 10.46 -5.81 9.59
C VAL A 193 11.46 -6.96 9.34
N THR A 194 12.29 -7.32 10.32
CA THR A 194 13.28 -8.39 10.19
C THR A 194 13.20 -9.39 11.36
N HIS A 195 13.74 -9.02 12.51
CA HIS A 195 13.82 -9.89 13.69
C HIS A 195 12.44 -10.25 14.24
N ASP A 196 11.57 -9.27 14.44
CA ASP A 196 10.26 -9.49 15.07
C ASP A 196 9.37 -10.47 14.25
N PRO A 197 9.20 -10.33 12.92
CA PRO A 197 8.48 -11.34 12.16
C PRO A 197 9.21 -12.70 12.14
N ALA A 198 10.55 -12.74 12.08
CA ALA A 198 11.28 -13.99 12.14
C ALA A 198 11.06 -14.73 13.47
N GLU A 199 11.03 -14.02 14.59
CA GLU A 199 10.74 -14.60 15.90
C GLU A 199 9.30 -15.12 15.99
N VAL A 200 8.31 -14.30 15.58
CA VAL A 200 6.88 -14.66 15.67
C VAL A 200 6.54 -15.86 14.81
N TYR A 201 7.08 -15.93 13.60
CA TYR A 201 6.87 -17.06 12.69
C TYR A 201 7.81 -18.24 12.95
N GLY A 202 8.74 -18.12 13.90
CA GLY A 202 9.70 -19.18 14.23
C GLY A 202 10.71 -19.45 13.11
N ILE A 203 11.07 -18.46 12.32
CA ILE A 203 12.04 -18.59 11.23
C ILE A 203 13.45 -18.69 11.84
N ILE A 204 14.13 -19.81 11.56
CA ILE A 204 15.41 -20.14 12.21
C ILE A 204 16.58 -19.46 11.50
N ASN A 205 17.48 -18.82 12.27
CA ASN A 205 18.72 -18.21 11.80
C ASN A 205 18.56 -17.16 10.70
N ARG A 206 17.44 -16.40 10.70
CA ARG A 206 17.20 -15.26 9.81
C ARG A 206 16.68 -14.05 10.60
N GLY A 207 16.61 -12.90 9.96
CA GLY A 207 16.14 -11.66 10.58
C GLY A 207 17.17 -10.99 11.50
N GLN A 208 18.44 -11.43 11.46
CA GLN A 208 19.54 -10.89 12.28
C GLN A 208 20.89 -11.04 11.58
N LEU A 209 21.82 -10.13 11.85
CA LEU A 209 23.21 -10.18 11.37
C LEU A 209 24.13 -10.69 12.49
N THR A 210 24.19 -12.01 12.67
CA THR A 210 25.04 -12.69 13.66
C THR A 210 25.81 -13.83 13.01
N PRO A 211 27.00 -14.20 13.53
CA PRO A 211 27.73 -15.37 13.04
C PRO A 211 26.88 -16.63 13.11
N GLY A 212 26.79 -17.36 12.00
CA GLY A 212 25.96 -18.56 11.87
C GLY A 212 24.53 -18.32 11.33
N ALA A 213 24.08 -17.07 11.24
CA ALA A 213 22.83 -16.75 10.55
C ALA A 213 23.01 -16.73 9.02
N TRP A 214 21.91 -16.95 8.30
CA TRP A 214 21.88 -16.81 6.85
C TRP A 214 22.11 -15.35 6.44
N ALA A 215 22.94 -15.13 5.45
CA ALA A 215 23.28 -13.80 4.97
C ALA A 215 22.23 -13.25 4.00
N ASP A 216 21.01 -13.03 4.53
CA ASP A 216 19.94 -12.28 3.85
C ASP A 216 20.05 -10.82 4.27
N MET A 217 20.47 -9.97 3.35
CA MET A 217 20.86 -8.59 3.70
C MET A 217 20.35 -7.61 2.65
N ILE A 218 20.06 -6.39 3.09
CA ILE A 218 19.92 -5.23 2.22
C ILE A 218 21.01 -4.20 2.58
N LEU A 219 21.46 -3.46 1.60
CA LEU A 219 22.27 -2.25 1.76
C LEU A 219 21.45 -1.06 1.28
N PHE A 220 21.25 -0.07 2.11
CA PHE A 220 20.51 1.13 1.75
C PHE A 220 21.12 2.39 2.37
N ASP A 221 20.78 3.51 1.81
CA ASP A 221 21.15 4.83 2.26
C ASP A 221 20.03 5.38 3.14
N PRO A 222 20.22 5.54 4.45
CA PRO A 222 19.16 5.97 5.37
C PRO A 222 18.67 7.40 5.10
N ASP A 223 19.50 8.25 4.49
CA ASP A 223 19.14 9.65 4.21
C ASP A 223 18.25 9.78 2.96
N VAL A 224 18.21 8.75 2.12
CA VAL A 224 17.51 8.79 0.82
C VAL A 224 16.41 7.74 0.71
N ILE A 225 16.49 6.64 1.49
CA ILE A 225 15.56 5.51 1.36
C ILE A 225 14.10 5.96 1.40
N SER A 226 13.34 5.56 0.39
CA SER A 226 11.93 5.92 0.22
C SER A 226 11.27 4.98 -0.79
N ILE A 227 10.00 5.23 -1.10
CA ILE A 227 9.31 4.64 -2.25
C ILE A 227 8.85 5.73 -3.20
N THR A 228 8.84 5.44 -4.51
CA THR A 228 8.29 6.36 -5.50
C THR A 228 6.76 6.28 -5.57
N LYS A 229 6.14 7.24 -6.25
CA LYS A 229 4.78 7.08 -6.76
C LYS A 229 4.70 5.86 -7.67
N MET A 230 3.51 5.30 -7.83
CA MET A 230 3.25 4.23 -8.79
C MET A 230 3.46 4.73 -10.21
N THR A 231 4.05 3.89 -11.06
CA THR A 231 4.19 4.11 -12.50
C THR A 231 3.58 2.94 -13.25
N GLN A 232 2.91 3.26 -14.38
CA GLN A 232 2.28 2.27 -15.24
C GLN A 232 3.30 1.73 -16.25
N HIS A 233 3.33 0.40 -16.39
CA HIS A 233 4.19 -0.31 -17.34
C HIS A 233 3.39 -1.33 -18.13
N PHE A 234 3.79 -1.58 -19.37
CA PHE A 234 3.15 -2.51 -20.32
C PHE A 234 4.15 -3.56 -20.78
N ASP A 235 4.77 -4.26 -19.81
CA ASP A 235 5.85 -5.21 -20.04
C ASP A 235 5.50 -6.68 -19.68
N LEU A 236 4.23 -6.95 -19.39
CA LEU A 236 3.71 -8.30 -19.25
C LEU A 236 3.37 -8.92 -20.61
N PRO A 237 3.21 -10.26 -20.71
CA PRO A 237 2.77 -10.93 -21.92
C PRO A 237 1.52 -10.28 -22.53
N ALA A 238 1.43 -10.22 -23.84
CA ALA A 238 0.38 -9.54 -24.62
C ALA A 238 0.27 -8.02 -24.32
N ASN A 239 1.38 -7.38 -23.97
CA ASN A 239 1.43 -5.96 -23.58
C ASN A 239 0.55 -5.66 -22.35
N GLY A 240 0.43 -6.64 -21.45
CA GLY A 240 -0.38 -6.50 -20.24
C GLY A 240 0.17 -5.42 -19.32
N GLU A 241 -0.76 -4.70 -18.70
CA GLU A 241 -0.49 -3.58 -17.81
C GLU A 241 -0.07 -4.07 -16.42
N ARG A 242 0.88 -3.39 -15.80
CA ARG A 242 1.15 -3.45 -14.35
C ARG A 242 1.62 -2.13 -13.79
N LEU A 243 1.46 -2.00 -12.47
CA LEU A 243 2.01 -0.88 -11.69
C LEU A 243 3.33 -1.28 -11.06
N LEU A 244 4.28 -0.37 -11.04
CA LEU A 244 5.58 -0.54 -10.36
C LEU A 244 5.87 0.66 -9.45
N ARG A 245 6.64 0.38 -8.40
CA ARG A 245 7.32 1.39 -7.57
C ARG A 245 8.81 1.10 -7.53
N GLN A 246 9.60 2.11 -7.32
CA GLN A 246 11.02 2.01 -7.07
C GLN A 246 11.33 2.34 -5.61
N ALA A 247 12.52 1.89 -5.16
CA ALA A 247 13.03 2.16 -3.82
C ALA A 247 14.33 3.00 -3.92
N PRO A 248 14.22 4.33 -4.10
CA PRO A 248 15.39 5.20 -4.05
C PRO A 248 16.15 5.00 -2.75
N GLY A 249 17.48 4.93 -2.84
CA GLY A 249 18.32 4.65 -1.68
C GLY A 249 18.61 3.17 -1.43
N LEU A 250 17.88 2.21 -1.99
CA LEU A 250 18.27 0.79 -1.95
C LEU A 250 19.51 0.58 -2.84
N ARG A 251 20.61 0.09 -2.26
CA ARG A 251 21.91 -0.05 -2.91
C ARG A 251 22.26 -1.51 -3.24
N GLY A 252 21.56 -2.47 -2.65
CA GLY A 252 21.78 -3.88 -2.95
C GLY A 252 20.96 -4.81 -2.07
N THR A 253 20.72 -6.02 -2.59
CA THR A 253 20.04 -7.10 -1.86
C THR A 253 20.82 -8.39 -2.03
N TRP A 254 21.01 -9.12 -0.94
CA TRP A 254 21.65 -10.44 -0.89
C TRP A 254 20.70 -11.47 -0.32
N ILE A 255 20.68 -12.65 -0.90
CA ILE A 255 19.99 -13.83 -0.42
C ILE A 255 21.00 -14.94 -0.19
N ASN A 256 21.08 -15.47 1.02
CA ASN A 256 22.06 -16.49 1.41
C ASN A 256 23.51 -16.11 0.98
N GLY A 257 23.87 -14.84 1.11
CA GLY A 257 25.19 -14.31 0.74
C GLY A 257 25.41 -14.03 -0.75
N THR A 258 24.47 -14.38 -1.62
CA THR A 258 24.54 -14.08 -3.06
C THR A 258 23.83 -12.78 -3.37
N ARG A 259 24.52 -11.81 -3.98
CA ARG A 259 23.90 -10.56 -4.42
C ARG A 259 22.95 -10.83 -5.57
N VAL A 260 21.67 -10.38 -5.43
CA VAL A 260 20.60 -10.56 -6.40
C VAL A 260 20.10 -9.26 -7.02
N PHE A 261 20.41 -8.12 -6.38
CA PHE A 261 20.08 -6.78 -6.84
C PHE A 261 21.21 -5.82 -6.54
N ASP A 262 21.56 -4.94 -7.47
CA ASP A 262 22.75 -4.06 -7.36
C ASP A 262 22.41 -2.59 -7.06
N GLY A 263 21.13 -2.30 -6.77
CA GLY A 263 20.61 -0.95 -6.57
C GLY A 263 19.97 -0.36 -7.84
N GLN A 264 20.13 -0.99 -8.99
CA GLN A 264 19.53 -0.60 -10.27
C GLN A 264 18.90 -1.78 -11.00
N ASN A 265 19.58 -2.94 -11.02
CA ASN A 265 19.18 -4.10 -11.82
C ASN A 265 19.12 -5.37 -10.97
N TYR A 266 18.22 -6.27 -11.32
CA TYR A 266 18.25 -7.64 -10.87
C TYR A 266 19.40 -8.36 -11.62
N LEU A 267 20.23 -9.08 -10.85
CA LEU A 267 21.38 -9.79 -11.40
C LEU A 267 20.97 -11.17 -11.89
N GLU A 268 21.52 -11.58 -13.03
CA GLU A 268 21.36 -12.95 -13.56
C GLU A 268 22.17 -13.93 -12.72
N VAL A 269 21.60 -14.44 -11.65
CA VAL A 269 22.20 -15.44 -10.77
C VAL A 269 21.26 -16.63 -10.64
N ARG A 270 21.87 -17.82 -10.42
CA ARG A 270 21.05 -18.98 -10.03
C ARG A 270 20.36 -18.65 -8.72
N ALA A 271 19.02 -18.90 -8.65
CA ALA A 271 18.21 -18.60 -7.49
C ALA A 271 18.87 -19.14 -6.19
N PRO A 272 19.35 -18.25 -5.30
CA PRO A 272 20.10 -18.67 -4.11
C PRO A 272 19.18 -18.94 -2.91
N GLY A 273 17.88 -18.68 -3.04
CA GLY A 273 16.89 -18.84 -1.98
C GLY A 273 16.59 -20.30 -1.67
N HIS A 274 16.15 -20.54 -0.44
CA HIS A 274 15.65 -21.85 0.00
C HIS A 274 14.18 -21.74 0.42
N ILE A 275 13.39 -22.76 0.12
CA ILE A 275 12.04 -22.88 0.66
C ILE A 275 12.17 -23.27 2.14
N LEU A 276 11.64 -22.43 3.02
CA LEU A 276 11.61 -22.70 4.46
C LEU A 276 10.55 -23.76 4.74
N LYS A 277 10.97 -24.88 5.36
CA LYS A 277 10.08 -26.00 5.70
C LYS A 277 10.07 -26.32 7.19
N GLU A 278 11.02 -25.77 7.94
CA GLU A 278 11.22 -26.02 9.36
C GLU A 278 11.16 -24.68 10.12
N PHE A 279 10.43 -24.68 11.20
CA PHE A 279 10.22 -23.52 12.05
C PHE A 279 10.47 -23.91 13.49
N SER A 280 10.92 -22.96 14.33
CA SER A 280 11.07 -23.21 15.76
C SER A 280 9.69 -23.39 16.39
N GLY A 281 9.55 -24.42 17.23
CA GLY A 281 8.35 -24.61 18.05
C GLY A 281 8.37 -23.75 19.34
N VAL A 282 9.28 -22.77 19.45
CA VAL A 282 9.43 -21.93 20.63
C VAL A 282 8.39 -20.80 20.59
N CYS A 283 7.68 -20.60 21.69
CA CYS A 283 6.74 -19.49 21.81
C CYS A 283 7.51 -18.16 21.74
N PRO A 284 7.14 -17.25 20.81
CA PRO A 284 7.81 -15.95 20.68
C PRO A 284 7.62 -15.11 21.96
N LYS A 285 8.63 -14.31 22.29
CA LYS A 285 8.63 -13.45 23.49
C LYS A 285 8.29 -11.99 23.19
N LEU A 286 8.10 -11.66 21.93
CA LEU A 286 7.82 -10.30 21.48
C LEU A 286 6.56 -9.74 22.17
N GLY A 287 6.66 -8.54 22.73
CA GLY A 287 5.53 -7.85 23.39
C GLY A 287 4.99 -8.57 24.64
N MET A 288 5.62 -9.65 25.10
CA MET A 288 5.30 -10.25 26.38
C MET A 288 5.99 -9.45 27.50
N GLY A 289 5.19 -8.80 28.35
CA GLY A 289 5.71 -8.10 29.53
C GLY A 289 6.65 -8.99 30.34
N LYS A 290 7.72 -8.41 30.90
CA LYS A 290 8.59 -9.15 31.85
C LYS A 290 7.68 -9.75 32.90
N ARG A 291 7.61 -11.09 32.98
CA ARG A 291 6.97 -11.75 34.12
C ARG A 291 7.61 -11.17 35.37
N GLN A 292 6.83 -10.47 36.18
CA GLN A 292 7.26 -10.20 37.54
C GLN A 292 7.51 -11.58 38.17
N GLN A 293 8.77 -11.87 38.43
CA GLN A 293 9.12 -13.02 39.24
C GLN A 293 8.55 -12.73 40.64
N GLN A 294 7.46 -13.38 41.00
CA GLN A 294 7.04 -13.57 42.37
C GLN A 294 7.72 -14.79 42.93
#